data_f5c677393a6edca2884bbd44c1a57a8d
#
_entry.id   f5c677393a6edca2884bbd44c1a57a8d
#
_cell.length_a   1.000
_cell.length_b   1.000
_cell.length_c   1.000
_cell.angle_alpha   90.00
_cell.angle_beta   90.00
_cell.angle_gamma   90.00
#
_symmetry.space_group_name_H-M   'P 1'
#
loop_
_entity.id
_entity.type
_entity.pdbx_description
1 polymer ?
#
loop_
_entity_poly.entity_id
_entity_poly.type
_entity_poly.pdbx_seq_one_letter_code
_entity_poly.pdbx_strand_id
1 'polypeptide(L)'
;MDILKYAKERHIRVIPEIDIPGHSRAAIKAMNARYQKYIDTDQSKAEEYLLTDFADTSQYLSAQNFTDNVINVAMPSTYHFLEKVIDEIVQMYQDAGVELTAFHVGGDEVPEGIWEGSSICRTFMQENELTNIRDLKDYFLEQILEMLDKRTYRQSDGRTLL
;
A
#
# COMPACT_ATOMS: atom_id res chain seq x y z
N MET A 1 4.06 7.13 -19.09
CA MET A 1 3.18 7.19 -20.29
C MET A 1 3.81 6.56 -21.53
N ASP A 2 5.03 6.82 -21.84
CA ASP A 2 5.68 6.29 -23.08
C ASP A 2 5.78 4.77 -23.10
N ILE A 3 6.08 4.13 -21.94
CA ILE A 3 6.13 2.67 -21.82
C ILE A 3 4.79 2.02 -22.17
N LEU A 4 3.68 2.56 -21.64
CA LEU A 4 2.34 2.01 -21.91
C LEU A 4 1.96 2.10 -23.39
N LYS A 5 2.23 3.22 -24.03
CA LYS A 5 1.97 3.41 -25.47
C LYS A 5 2.85 2.51 -26.31
N TYR A 6 4.14 2.45 -26.01
CA TYR A 6 5.10 1.59 -26.70
C TYR A 6 4.73 0.10 -26.61
N ALA A 7 4.31 -0.37 -25.42
CA ALA A 7 3.86 -1.74 -25.19
C ALA A 7 2.56 -2.03 -25.96
N LYS A 8 1.58 -1.11 -25.92
CA LYS A 8 0.31 -1.23 -26.64
C LYS A 8 0.51 -1.43 -28.13
N GLU A 9 1.39 -0.64 -28.77
CA GLU A 9 1.72 -0.77 -30.20
C GLU A 9 2.34 -2.14 -30.58
N ARG A 10 2.81 -2.89 -29.59
CA ARG A 10 3.44 -4.21 -29.73
C ARG A 10 2.61 -5.34 -29.16
N HIS A 11 1.36 -5.06 -28.82
CA HIS A 11 0.42 -6.03 -28.20
C HIS A 11 0.97 -6.64 -26.90
N ILE A 12 1.78 -5.86 -26.15
CA ILE A 12 2.32 -6.26 -24.85
C ILE A 12 1.47 -5.64 -23.76
N ARG A 13 0.94 -6.48 -22.87
CA ARG A 13 0.24 -6.02 -21.68
C ARG A 13 1.24 -5.62 -20.60
N VAL A 14 1.09 -4.41 -20.07
CA VAL A 14 1.82 -3.96 -18.88
C VAL A 14 0.93 -4.19 -17.67
N ILE A 15 1.48 -4.78 -16.62
CA ILE A 15 0.82 -5.00 -15.33
C ILE A 15 1.61 -4.18 -14.31
N PRO A 16 1.03 -3.14 -13.67
CA PRO A 16 1.69 -2.42 -12.61
C PRO A 16 1.75 -3.27 -11.35
N GLU A 17 2.81 -3.12 -10.58
CA GLU A 17 2.98 -3.80 -9.31
C GLU A 17 3.40 -2.80 -8.23
N ILE A 18 2.79 -2.89 -7.05
CA ILE A 18 3.25 -2.30 -5.80
C ILE A 18 3.39 -3.43 -4.79
N ASP A 19 4.59 -3.67 -4.31
CA ASP A 19 4.85 -4.74 -3.36
C ASP A 19 4.66 -4.24 -1.92
N ILE A 20 3.59 -4.71 -1.28
CA ILE A 20 3.12 -4.31 0.03
C ILE A 20 2.63 -5.52 0.84
N PRO A 21 2.66 -5.47 2.18
CA PRO A 21 3.13 -4.38 3.06
C PRO A 21 4.65 -4.35 3.27
N GLY A 22 5.38 -5.36 2.78
CA GLY A 22 6.83 -5.43 2.76
C GLY A 22 7.44 -4.50 1.72
N HIS A 23 8.76 -4.60 1.50
CA HIS A 23 9.52 -3.88 0.45
C HIS A 23 9.28 -2.37 0.35
N SER A 24 8.60 -1.78 1.35
CA SER A 24 8.07 -0.40 1.33
C SER A 24 9.03 0.64 1.91
N ARG A 25 10.30 0.29 2.14
CA ARG A 25 11.27 1.16 2.86
C ARG A 25 11.40 2.55 2.23
N ALA A 26 11.43 2.65 0.92
CA ALA A 26 11.54 3.94 0.22
C ALA A 26 10.31 4.83 0.50
N ALA A 27 9.10 4.28 0.42
CA ALA A 27 7.87 4.99 0.74
C ALA A 27 7.84 5.41 2.22
N ILE A 28 8.21 4.52 3.14
CA ILE A 28 8.30 4.80 4.58
C ILE A 28 9.25 5.99 4.82
N LYS A 29 10.47 5.97 4.28
CA LYS A 29 11.42 7.07 4.45
C LYS A 29 10.93 8.39 3.88
N ALA A 30 10.28 8.37 2.73
CA ALA A 30 9.69 9.55 2.12
C ALA A 30 8.56 10.13 2.98
N MET A 31 7.67 9.29 3.50
CA MET A 31 6.56 9.75 4.36
C MET A 31 7.03 10.18 5.74
N ASN A 32 8.05 9.55 6.32
CA ASN A 32 8.68 10.02 7.55
C ASN A 32 9.34 11.40 7.35
N ALA A 33 10.01 11.64 6.22
CA ALA A 33 10.56 12.96 5.90
C ALA A 33 9.45 14.01 5.71
N ARG A 34 8.32 13.62 5.10
CA ARG A 34 7.13 14.48 4.98
C ARG A 34 6.54 14.81 6.36
N TYR A 35 6.43 13.82 7.25
CA TYR A 35 6.00 14.02 8.62
C TYR A 35 6.87 15.05 9.34
N GLN A 36 8.18 14.88 9.36
CA GLN A 36 9.13 15.80 9.99
C GLN A 36 9.04 17.24 9.42
N LYS A 37 8.74 17.36 8.13
CA LYS A 37 8.61 18.68 7.50
C LYS A 37 7.39 19.46 7.97
N TYR A 38 6.30 18.79 8.31
CA TYR A 38 5.02 19.46 8.56
C TYR A 38 4.55 19.40 10.01
N ILE A 39 5.10 18.52 10.86
CA ILE A 39 4.57 18.26 12.22
C ILE A 39 4.46 19.52 13.10
N ASP A 40 5.40 20.45 12.96
CA ASP A 40 5.40 21.68 13.73
C ASP A 40 4.47 22.77 13.16
N THR A 41 3.97 22.62 11.94
CA THR A 41 3.19 23.65 11.24
C THR A 41 1.80 23.21 10.84
N ASP A 42 1.61 21.92 10.54
CA ASP A 42 0.36 21.33 10.06
C ASP A 42 0.34 19.83 10.36
N GLN A 43 -0.15 19.48 11.54
CA GLN A 43 -0.21 18.09 11.99
C GLN A 43 -1.04 17.21 11.06
N SER A 44 -2.20 17.68 10.59
CA SER A 44 -3.06 16.92 9.68
C SER A 44 -2.31 16.54 8.40
N LYS A 45 -1.58 17.51 7.82
CA LYS A 45 -0.76 17.28 6.64
C LYS A 45 0.44 16.39 6.92
N ALA A 46 1.03 16.46 8.11
CA ALA A 46 2.12 15.58 8.52
C ALA A 46 1.68 14.10 8.53
N GLU A 47 0.52 13.84 9.12
CA GLU A 47 0.01 12.49 9.38
C GLU A 47 -0.77 11.88 8.19
N GLU A 48 -1.20 12.68 7.22
CA GLU A 48 -2.08 12.30 6.11
C GLU A 48 -1.67 11.00 5.39
N TYR A 49 -0.37 10.80 5.18
CA TYR A 49 0.22 9.64 4.48
C TYR A 49 1.28 8.93 5.31
N LEU A 50 1.24 9.05 6.64
CA LEU A 50 2.22 8.41 7.52
C LEU A 50 2.06 6.89 7.45
N LEU A 51 3.19 6.18 7.30
CA LEU A 51 3.24 4.73 7.14
C LEU A 51 3.87 4.01 8.34
N THR A 52 4.35 4.80 9.32
CA THR A 52 5.13 4.32 10.47
C THR A 52 4.41 4.64 11.77
N ASP A 53 4.16 3.62 12.58
CA ASP A 53 3.90 3.80 14.01
C ASP A 53 5.25 3.98 14.73
N PHE A 54 5.56 5.22 15.12
CA PHE A 54 6.83 5.53 15.80
C PHE A 54 6.93 4.92 17.21
N ALA A 55 5.83 4.44 17.77
CA ALA A 55 5.80 3.76 19.07
C ALA A 55 5.89 2.23 18.92
N ASP A 56 5.93 1.71 17.71
CA ASP A 56 6.08 0.27 17.47
C ASP A 56 7.47 -0.22 17.90
N THR A 57 7.49 -1.17 18.81
CA THR A 57 8.71 -1.80 19.33
C THR A 57 8.96 -3.19 18.74
N SER A 58 8.28 -3.55 17.67
CA SER A 58 8.43 -4.82 16.97
C SER A 58 9.89 -5.08 16.56
N GLN A 59 10.30 -6.32 16.68
CA GLN A 59 11.65 -6.75 16.30
C GLN A 59 11.54 -7.73 15.14
N TYR A 60 12.01 -7.34 13.98
CA TYR A 60 12.05 -8.19 12.81
C TYR A 60 13.27 -7.89 11.94
N LEU A 61 13.60 -8.82 11.06
CA LEU A 61 14.63 -8.67 10.05
C LEU A 61 14.09 -9.20 8.72
N SER A 62 14.03 -8.35 7.69
CA SER A 62 13.62 -8.79 6.35
C SER A 62 14.72 -9.58 5.65
N ALA A 63 14.37 -10.28 4.57
CA ALA A 63 15.33 -10.99 3.72
C ALA A 63 16.47 -10.10 3.20
N GLN A 64 16.21 -8.79 3.06
CA GLN A 64 17.20 -7.78 2.65
C GLN A 64 17.95 -7.14 3.82
N ASN A 65 17.83 -7.70 5.04
CA ASN A 65 18.43 -7.19 6.26
C ASN A 65 17.98 -5.79 6.70
N PHE A 66 16.71 -5.44 6.44
CA PHE A 66 16.08 -4.22 6.97
C PHE A 66 15.16 -4.56 8.15
N THR A 67 15.04 -3.61 9.07
CA THR A 67 14.15 -3.62 10.23
C THR A 67 13.06 -2.53 10.15
N ASP A 68 12.96 -1.84 9.00
CA ASP A 68 12.15 -0.66 8.79
C ASP A 68 11.54 -0.60 7.38
N ASN A 69 11.19 -1.76 6.81
CA ASN A 69 10.70 -1.88 5.43
C ASN A 69 9.24 -2.32 5.31
N VAL A 70 8.52 -2.45 6.44
CA VAL A 70 7.10 -2.87 6.46
C VAL A 70 6.24 -1.71 6.92
N ILE A 71 5.17 -1.38 6.15
CA ILE A 71 4.20 -0.35 6.52
C ILE A 71 3.28 -0.84 7.64
N ASN A 72 2.77 0.08 8.46
CA ASN A 72 1.77 -0.26 9.48
C ASN A 72 0.37 -0.28 8.84
N VAL A 73 -0.22 -1.47 8.75
CA VAL A 73 -1.50 -1.71 8.04
C VAL A 73 -2.74 -1.38 8.87
N ALA A 74 -2.59 -1.07 10.15
CA ALA A 74 -3.69 -0.66 11.02
C ALA A 74 -3.89 0.88 11.04
N MET A 75 -3.04 1.64 10.38
CA MET A 75 -3.14 3.10 10.32
C MET A 75 -4.01 3.54 9.14
N PRO A 76 -5.03 4.41 9.35
CA PRO A 76 -5.83 4.97 8.24
C PRO A 76 -5.00 5.69 7.18
N SER A 77 -3.93 6.36 7.60
CA SER A 77 -2.99 7.06 6.71
C SER A 77 -2.29 6.14 5.70
N THR A 78 -2.11 4.87 6.04
CA THR A 78 -1.60 3.85 5.11
C THR A 78 -2.54 3.67 3.92
N TYR A 79 -3.84 3.59 4.19
CA TYR A 79 -4.85 3.46 3.12
C TYR A 79 -4.96 4.74 2.30
N HIS A 80 -4.90 5.92 2.90
CA HIS A 80 -4.85 7.20 2.15
C HIS A 80 -3.64 7.27 1.21
N PHE A 81 -2.48 6.81 1.67
CA PHE A 81 -1.28 6.74 0.82
C PHE A 81 -1.47 5.78 -0.36
N LEU A 82 -1.95 4.57 -0.09
CA LEU A 82 -2.15 3.55 -1.13
C LEU A 82 -3.24 3.95 -2.12
N GLU A 83 -4.34 4.55 -1.65
CA GLU A 83 -5.35 5.15 -2.52
C GLU A 83 -4.74 6.15 -3.49
N LYS A 84 -3.92 7.08 -2.96
CA LYS A 84 -3.27 8.09 -3.79
C LYS A 84 -2.34 7.47 -4.83
N VAL A 85 -1.55 6.46 -4.45
CA VAL A 85 -0.64 5.76 -5.39
C VAL A 85 -1.42 5.03 -6.48
N ILE A 86 -2.48 4.30 -6.10
CA ILE A 86 -3.32 3.57 -7.05
C ILE A 86 -4.02 4.55 -8.01
N ASP A 87 -4.58 5.66 -7.49
CA ASP A 87 -5.23 6.69 -8.32
C ASP A 87 -4.28 7.28 -9.36
N GLU A 88 -3.03 7.55 -8.99
CA GLU A 88 -2.01 8.04 -9.92
C GLU A 88 -1.66 7.00 -11.01
N ILE A 89 -1.56 5.72 -10.63
CA ILE A 89 -1.32 4.64 -11.61
C ILE A 89 -2.51 4.51 -12.57
N VAL A 90 -3.74 4.50 -12.05
CA VAL A 90 -4.97 4.47 -12.84
C VAL A 90 -4.99 5.65 -13.83
N GLN A 91 -4.67 6.86 -13.35
CA GLN A 91 -4.62 8.05 -14.19
C GLN A 91 -3.55 7.93 -15.30
N MET A 92 -2.37 7.36 -14.99
CA MET A 92 -1.34 7.13 -16.02
C MET A 92 -1.82 6.22 -17.16
N TYR A 93 -2.61 5.19 -16.85
CA TYR A 93 -3.21 4.31 -17.86
C TYR A 93 -4.27 5.03 -18.69
N GLN A 94 -5.13 5.82 -18.05
CA GLN A 94 -6.15 6.65 -18.74
C GLN A 94 -5.48 7.65 -19.71
N ASP A 95 -4.49 8.38 -19.25
CA ASP A 95 -3.76 9.36 -20.04
C ASP A 95 -3.00 8.73 -21.23
N ALA A 96 -2.61 7.47 -21.09
CA ALA A 96 -2.00 6.70 -22.18
C ALA A 96 -3.03 6.12 -23.15
N GLY A 97 -4.32 6.14 -22.83
CA GLY A 97 -5.38 5.47 -23.59
C GLY A 97 -5.19 3.94 -23.59
N VAL A 98 -4.68 3.38 -22.48
CA VAL A 98 -4.45 1.94 -22.27
C VAL A 98 -5.37 1.48 -21.15
N GLU A 99 -6.04 0.35 -21.35
CA GLU A 99 -6.89 -0.26 -20.31
C GLU A 99 -6.01 -0.89 -19.22
N LEU A 100 -6.32 -0.60 -17.96
CA LEU A 100 -5.72 -1.28 -16.80
C LEU A 100 -6.52 -2.55 -16.53
N THR A 101 -6.02 -3.70 -16.98
CA THR A 101 -6.71 -4.99 -16.91
C THR A 101 -6.26 -5.89 -15.77
N ALA A 102 -5.15 -5.57 -15.12
CA ALA A 102 -4.63 -6.29 -13.95
C ALA A 102 -3.73 -5.37 -13.15
N PHE A 103 -3.67 -5.62 -11.84
CA PHE A 103 -2.81 -4.94 -10.89
C PHE A 103 -2.22 -5.97 -9.94
N HIS A 104 -0.93 -5.94 -9.68
CA HIS A 104 -0.26 -6.84 -8.74
C HIS A 104 0.09 -6.09 -7.45
N VAL A 105 -0.21 -6.68 -6.30
CA VAL A 105 0.02 -6.05 -4.98
C VAL A 105 1.20 -6.65 -4.22
N GLY A 106 1.94 -7.55 -4.84
CA GLY A 106 3.08 -8.22 -4.22
C GLY A 106 2.66 -9.11 -3.06
N GLY A 107 3.20 -8.82 -1.89
CA GLY A 107 2.99 -9.59 -0.66
C GLY A 107 4.17 -10.48 -0.31
N ASP A 108 5.27 -10.32 -1.02
CA ASP A 108 6.47 -11.15 -0.89
C ASP A 108 7.23 -10.82 0.41
N GLU A 109 7.89 -11.85 0.95
CA GLU A 109 8.90 -11.76 2.00
C GLU A 109 8.51 -10.88 3.20
N VAL A 110 7.24 -10.91 3.58
CA VAL A 110 6.76 -10.21 4.79
C VAL A 110 7.32 -10.92 6.02
N PRO A 111 8.22 -10.29 6.79
CA PRO A 111 8.94 -10.98 7.86
C PRO A 111 8.05 -11.33 9.04
N GLU A 112 8.47 -12.34 9.82
CA GLU A 112 7.88 -12.63 11.12
C GLU A 112 8.26 -11.55 12.15
N GLY A 113 7.44 -11.37 13.20
CA GLY A 113 7.67 -10.41 14.27
C GLY A 113 7.22 -8.98 13.98
N ILE A 114 6.69 -8.70 12.79
CA ILE A 114 6.11 -7.39 12.45
C ILE A 114 4.87 -7.11 13.28
N TRP A 115 4.65 -5.83 13.61
CA TRP A 115 3.47 -5.27 14.31
C TRP A 115 3.19 -5.82 15.72
N GLU A 116 3.95 -6.79 16.21
CA GLU A 116 3.76 -7.38 17.54
C GLU A 116 3.95 -6.36 18.67
N GLY A 117 4.84 -5.40 18.47
CA GLY A 117 5.09 -4.29 19.39
C GLY A 117 4.16 -3.09 19.25
N SER A 118 3.37 -3.03 18.16
CA SER A 118 2.47 -1.90 17.89
C SER A 118 1.19 -1.96 18.72
N SER A 119 0.94 -0.91 19.51
CA SER A 119 -0.34 -0.75 20.22
C SER A 119 -1.50 -0.46 19.26
N ILE A 120 -1.22 0.23 18.15
CA ILE A 120 -2.20 0.52 17.10
C ILE A 120 -2.70 -0.78 16.48
N CYS A 121 -1.79 -1.67 16.09
CA CYS A 121 -2.17 -2.98 15.53
C CYS A 121 -2.93 -3.84 16.53
N ARG A 122 -2.52 -3.88 17.80
CA ARG A 122 -3.25 -4.62 18.84
C ARG A 122 -4.67 -4.10 19.04
N THR A 123 -4.86 -2.78 19.15
CA THR A 123 -6.19 -2.18 19.28
C THR A 123 -7.05 -2.49 18.06
N PHE A 124 -6.50 -2.30 16.86
CA PHE A 124 -7.19 -2.58 15.61
C PHE A 124 -7.64 -4.04 15.51
N MET A 125 -6.76 -4.99 15.87
CA MET A 125 -7.10 -6.41 15.88
C MET A 125 -8.24 -6.73 16.85
N GLN A 126 -8.24 -6.13 18.05
CA GLN A 126 -9.32 -6.31 19.03
C GLN A 126 -10.67 -5.75 18.51
N GLU A 127 -10.66 -4.58 17.91
CA GLU A 127 -11.87 -3.91 17.37
C GLU A 127 -12.46 -4.68 16.17
N ASN A 128 -11.64 -5.41 15.42
CA ASN A 128 -12.04 -6.18 14.24
C ASN A 128 -12.10 -7.70 14.48
N GLU A 129 -12.02 -8.15 15.75
CA GLU A 129 -12.09 -9.56 16.14
C GLU A 129 -11.01 -10.45 15.48
N LEU A 130 -9.86 -9.85 15.11
CA LEU A 130 -8.72 -10.55 14.52
C LEU A 130 -7.89 -11.21 15.64
N THR A 131 -7.51 -12.47 15.47
CA THR A 131 -6.91 -13.27 16.54
C THR A 131 -5.39 -13.34 16.46
N ASN A 132 -4.81 -13.11 15.28
CA ASN A 132 -3.36 -13.21 15.05
C ASN A 132 -2.90 -12.28 13.92
N ILE A 133 -1.59 -12.13 13.78
CA ILE A 133 -0.98 -11.26 12.76
C ILE A 133 -1.31 -11.70 11.31
N ARG A 134 -1.59 -12.98 11.10
CA ARG A 134 -2.00 -13.48 9.78
C ARG A 134 -3.36 -12.92 9.39
N ASP A 135 -4.32 -12.93 10.33
CA ASP A 135 -5.65 -12.37 10.10
C ASP A 135 -5.55 -10.87 9.74
N LEU A 136 -4.61 -10.13 10.38
CA LEU A 136 -4.37 -8.72 10.06
C LEU A 136 -3.81 -8.53 8.65
N LYS A 137 -2.93 -9.43 8.18
CA LYS A 137 -2.45 -9.40 6.79
C LYS A 137 -3.57 -9.70 5.79
N ASP A 138 -4.38 -10.71 6.07
CA ASP A 138 -5.50 -11.10 5.22
C ASP A 138 -6.51 -9.97 5.13
N TYR A 139 -6.87 -9.36 6.27
CA TYR A 139 -7.71 -8.16 6.31
C TYR A 139 -7.14 -7.03 5.45
N PHE A 140 -5.85 -6.72 5.59
CA PHE A 140 -5.20 -5.68 4.78
C PHE A 140 -5.32 -5.98 3.28
N LEU A 141 -5.05 -7.20 2.86
CA LEU A 141 -5.16 -7.61 1.47
C LEU A 141 -6.59 -7.43 0.94
N GLU A 142 -7.59 -7.84 1.71
CA GLU A 142 -9.00 -7.65 1.35
C GLU A 142 -9.33 -6.16 1.13
N GLN A 143 -8.88 -5.27 2.02
CA GLN A 143 -9.09 -3.83 1.85
C GLN A 143 -8.44 -3.27 0.58
N ILE A 144 -7.23 -3.76 0.22
CA ILE A 144 -6.55 -3.33 -1.01
C ILE A 144 -7.29 -3.86 -2.24
N LEU A 145 -7.75 -5.09 -2.23
CA LEU A 145 -8.53 -5.66 -3.34
C LEU A 145 -9.85 -4.90 -3.55
N GLU A 146 -10.57 -4.55 -2.48
CA GLU A 146 -11.76 -3.70 -2.57
C GLU A 146 -11.45 -2.31 -3.12
N MET A 147 -10.32 -1.74 -2.72
CA MET A 147 -9.87 -0.43 -3.18
C MET A 147 -9.57 -0.45 -4.69
N LEU A 148 -8.93 -1.50 -5.18
CA LEU A 148 -8.65 -1.71 -6.59
C LEU A 148 -9.94 -1.95 -7.38
N ASP A 149 -10.84 -2.80 -6.90
CA ASP A 149 -12.11 -3.11 -7.57
C ASP A 149 -12.95 -1.85 -7.79
N LYS A 150 -13.10 -1.02 -6.76
CA LYS A 150 -13.84 0.26 -6.86
C LYS A 150 -13.28 1.20 -7.94
N ARG A 151 -11.99 1.11 -8.27
CA ARG A 151 -11.31 1.98 -9.22
C ARG A 151 -11.25 1.41 -10.63
N THR A 152 -11.06 0.12 -10.74
CA THR A 152 -10.98 -0.57 -12.03
C THR A 152 -12.37 -0.83 -12.61
N TYR A 153 -13.37 -1.12 -11.77
CA TYR A 153 -14.78 -1.27 -12.20
C TYR A 153 -15.35 -0.01 -12.87
N ARG A 154 -14.89 1.18 -12.48
CA ARG A 154 -15.29 2.44 -13.12
C ARG A 154 -14.74 2.63 -14.55
N GLN A 155 -13.75 1.82 -14.96
CA GLN A 155 -13.12 1.93 -16.28
C GLN A 155 -13.65 0.91 -17.30
N SER A 156 -14.12 -0.22 -16.83
CA SER A 156 -14.64 -1.30 -17.70
C SER A 156 -16.15 -1.33 -17.58
N ASP A 157 -16.91 -0.94 -18.57
CA ASP A 157 -18.39 -1.07 -18.66
C ASP A 157 -18.94 -2.39 -18.05
N GLY A 158 -18.71 -2.64 -16.75
CA GLY A 158 -19.25 -3.75 -15.96
C GLY A 158 -18.48 -5.08 -16.04
N ARG A 159 -17.19 -5.10 -16.35
CA ARG A 159 -16.39 -6.34 -16.31
C ARG A 159 -15.46 -6.36 -15.10
N THR A 160 -15.68 -7.31 -14.21
CA THR A 160 -14.86 -7.59 -13.03
C THR A 160 -13.47 -8.07 -13.46
N LEU A 161 -12.43 -7.49 -12.89
CA LEU A 161 -11.07 -8.01 -12.96
C LEU A 161 -10.92 -9.08 -11.87
N LEU A 162 -10.72 -10.32 -12.27
CA LEU A 162 -10.29 -11.43 -11.42
C LEU A 162 -8.79 -11.64 -11.61
#